data_9faa62ff1ed8f9f02eb644b28850cff6
#
_entry.id   9faa62ff1ed8f9f02eb644b28850cff6
#
_cell.length_a   1.000
_cell.length_b   1.000
_cell.length_c   1.000
_cell.angle_alpha   90.00
_cell.angle_beta   90.00
_cell.angle_gamma   90.00
#
_symmetry.space_group_name_H-M   'P 1'
#
loop_
_entity.id
_entity.type
_entity.pdbx_description
1 polymer ?
#
loop_
_entity_poly.entity_id
_entity_poly.type
_entity_poly.pdbx_seq_one_letter_code
_entity_poly.pdbx_strand_id
1 'polypeptide(L)'
;MRAESTESYRLHNPIKEEKLLTGSLEKTNQCYAIAKIAGIKLCEALFYDHGLDVVCLMPTNIYGVKDNFDKNYGHVIPAMIEKFLYAKRNNLEKVNLFGTGKPIREFLFSDDLASAIVKIISTPKKKIMSITKNKFPIINVGSGESVTIKKLSILIQKLTNYQGKIVFDKKYPDGTFKKNLDSSKIRKLNWRPKVNLFFGLEKVINARKNLC
;
A
#
# COMPACT_ATOMS: atom_id res chain seq x y z
N MET A 1 -6.11 -0.87 4.90
CA MET A 1 -7.27 -1.42 5.59
C MET A 1 -8.48 -1.38 4.68
N ARG A 2 -9.25 -2.49 4.51
CA ARG A 2 -10.38 -2.50 3.58
C ARG A 2 -11.42 -3.53 4.00
N ALA A 3 -12.64 -3.08 4.20
CA ALA A 3 -13.80 -3.92 4.00
C ALA A 3 -13.99 -4.05 2.49
N GLU A 4 -14.09 -5.25 2.00
CA GLU A 4 -13.84 -5.52 0.60
C GLU A 4 -15.14 -5.71 -0.18
N SER A 5 -15.29 -4.95 -1.24
CA SER A 5 -16.15 -5.27 -2.38
C SER A 5 -15.88 -6.69 -2.91
N THR A 6 -16.84 -7.31 -3.57
CA THR A 6 -16.69 -8.64 -4.18
C THR A 6 -15.41 -8.75 -5.01
N GLU A 7 -14.84 -9.95 -5.09
CA GLU A 7 -13.61 -10.20 -5.85
C GLU A 7 -13.75 -9.79 -7.33
N SER A 8 -14.92 -10.02 -7.92
CA SER A 8 -15.24 -9.60 -9.29
C SER A 8 -15.14 -8.06 -9.46
N TYR A 9 -15.65 -7.27 -8.50
CA TYR A 9 -15.53 -5.82 -8.55
C TYR A 9 -14.06 -5.37 -8.52
N ARG A 10 -13.23 -6.00 -7.70
CA ARG A 10 -11.80 -5.68 -7.55
C ARG A 10 -10.97 -6.01 -8.78
N LEU A 11 -11.32 -7.04 -9.51
CA LEU A 11 -10.65 -7.42 -10.75
C LEU A 11 -10.74 -6.31 -11.80
N HIS A 12 -11.88 -5.65 -11.90
CA HIS A 12 -12.18 -4.72 -12.99
C HIS A 12 -12.04 -3.25 -12.59
N ASN A 13 -12.22 -2.91 -11.30
CA ASN A 13 -12.30 -1.53 -10.86
C ASN A 13 -11.34 -1.21 -9.71
N PRO A 14 -10.74 0.00 -9.67
CA PRO A 14 -10.10 0.51 -8.46
C PRO A 14 -11.11 0.67 -7.32
N ILE A 15 -10.66 0.39 -6.08
CA ILE A 15 -11.53 0.41 -4.91
C ILE A 15 -11.77 1.86 -4.48
N LYS A 16 -13.03 2.30 -4.52
CA LYS A 16 -13.48 3.61 -4.03
C LYS A 16 -13.68 3.60 -2.52
N GLU A 17 -13.66 4.79 -1.90
CA GLU A 17 -13.86 4.95 -0.45
C GLU A 17 -15.23 4.44 0.02
N GLU A 18 -16.26 4.57 -0.82
CA GLU A 18 -17.64 4.12 -0.53
C GLU A 18 -17.75 2.59 -0.41
N LYS A 19 -16.68 1.86 -0.76
CA LYS A 19 -16.60 0.40 -0.58
C LYS A 19 -16.12 -0.03 0.82
N LEU A 20 -15.87 0.91 1.71
CA LEU A 20 -15.62 0.60 3.11
C LEU A 20 -16.86 -0.08 3.72
N LEU A 21 -16.69 -1.26 4.35
CA LEU A 21 -17.77 -2.05 4.97
C LEU A 21 -18.84 -2.61 4.01
N THR A 22 -18.57 -2.73 2.72
CA THR A 22 -19.52 -3.32 1.75
C THR A 22 -19.29 -4.80 1.47
N GLY A 23 -18.41 -5.46 2.22
CA GLY A 23 -18.10 -6.88 2.07
C GLY A 23 -17.37 -7.45 3.28
N SER A 24 -17.10 -8.76 3.26
CA SER A 24 -16.38 -9.44 4.33
C SER A 24 -14.92 -8.97 4.44
N LEU A 25 -14.38 -9.00 5.64
CA LEU A 25 -12.98 -8.71 5.91
C LEU A 25 -12.09 -9.89 5.50
N GLU A 26 -10.88 -9.61 5.05
CA GLU A 26 -9.88 -10.63 4.75
C GLU A 26 -9.50 -11.37 6.05
N LYS A 27 -9.75 -12.69 6.09
CA LYS A 27 -9.60 -13.51 7.31
C LYS A 27 -8.20 -13.38 7.95
N THR A 28 -7.15 -13.35 7.14
CA THR A 28 -5.76 -13.29 7.61
C THR A 28 -5.37 -11.96 8.26
N ASN A 29 -6.19 -10.90 8.10
CA ASN A 29 -5.91 -9.55 8.59
C ASN A 29 -7.11 -8.91 9.30
N GLN A 30 -8.07 -9.72 9.72
CA GLN A 30 -9.37 -9.28 10.23
C GLN A 30 -9.24 -8.41 11.48
N CYS A 31 -8.45 -8.81 12.48
CA CYS A 31 -8.29 -8.06 13.72
C CYS A 31 -7.71 -6.66 13.48
N TYR A 32 -6.68 -6.57 12.62
CA TYR A 32 -6.11 -5.28 12.23
C TYR A 32 -7.14 -4.41 11.49
N ALA A 33 -7.88 -5.00 10.56
CA ALA A 33 -8.90 -4.28 9.80
C ALA A 33 -10.00 -3.73 10.71
N ILE A 34 -10.50 -4.53 11.67
CA ILE A 34 -11.52 -4.11 12.65
C ILE A 34 -11.01 -2.93 13.48
N ALA A 35 -9.80 -3.01 14.04
CA ALA A 35 -9.23 -1.93 14.84
C ALA A 35 -9.17 -0.60 14.07
N LYS A 36 -8.76 -0.65 12.81
CA LYS A 36 -8.69 0.55 11.97
C LYS A 36 -10.09 1.07 11.55
N ILE A 37 -11.02 0.18 11.23
CA ILE A 37 -12.40 0.55 10.91
C ILE A 37 -13.07 1.21 12.13
N ALA A 38 -12.87 0.67 13.34
CA ALA A 38 -13.36 1.27 14.58
C ALA A 38 -12.85 2.73 14.73
N GLY A 39 -11.56 2.98 14.46
CA GLY A 39 -11.01 4.34 14.48
C GLY A 39 -11.67 5.27 13.46
N ILE A 40 -11.91 4.80 12.23
CA ILE A 40 -12.64 5.59 11.22
C ILE A 40 -14.06 5.89 11.68
N LYS A 41 -14.77 4.90 12.23
CA LYS A 41 -16.15 5.07 12.70
C LYS A 41 -16.26 5.98 13.92
N LEU A 42 -15.27 5.92 14.82
CA LEU A 42 -15.18 6.88 15.93
C LEU A 42 -14.99 8.31 15.41
N CYS A 43 -14.07 8.52 14.45
CA CYS A 43 -13.89 9.83 13.83
C CYS A 43 -15.16 10.32 13.12
N GLU A 44 -15.90 9.42 12.47
CA GLU A 44 -17.16 9.74 11.81
C GLU A 44 -18.23 10.19 12.83
N ALA A 45 -18.37 9.47 13.94
CA ALA A 45 -19.30 9.86 15.01
C ALA A 45 -18.93 11.23 15.59
N LEU A 46 -17.67 11.45 15.95
CA LEU A 46 -17.21 12.73 16.49
C LEU A 46 -17.36 13.89 15.48
N PHE A 47 -17.21 13.61 14.19
CA PHE A 47 -17.44 14.60 13.14
C PHE A 47 -18.91 15.07 13.11
N TYR A 48 -19.88 14.14 13.19
CA TYR A 48 -21.30 14.49 13.15
C TYR A 48 -21.82 15.01 14.49
N ASP A 49 -21.42 14.41 15.60
CA ASP A 49 -21.99 14.70 16.92
C ASP A 49 -21.34 15.92 17.58
N HIS A 50 -20.03 16.14 17.30
CA HIS A 50 -19.23 17.18 17.97
C HIS A 50 -18.54 18.16 17.01
N GLY A 51 -18.77 18.05 15.70
CA GLY A 51 -18.18 18.95 14.71
C GLY A 51 -16.64 18.82 14.59
N LEU A 52 -16.06 17.67 14.99
CA LEU A 52 -14.62 17.45 14.92
C LEU A 52 -14.09 17.66 13.49
N ASP A 53 -13.08 18.51 13.33
CA ASP A 53 -12.43 18.73 12.04
C ASP A 53 -11.40 17.65 11.76
N VAL A 54 -11.80 16.62 11.07
CA VAL A 54 -10.99 15.41 10.82
C VAL A 54 -11.15 14.92 9.40
N VAL A 55 -10.07 14.40 8.83
CA VAL A 55 -10.03 13.72 7.53
C VAL A 55 -9.37 12.36 7.71
N CYS A 56 -10.05 11.29 7.32
CA CYS A 56 -9.49 9.93 7.32
C CYS A 56 -8.84 9.63 5.99
N LEU A 57 -7.53 9.34 6.01
CA LEU A 57 -6.79 8.90 4.82
C LEU A 57 -6.70 7.38 4.79
N MET A 58 -6.98 6.81 3.62
CA MET A 58 -6.82 5.38 3.36
C MET A 58 -5.70 5.17 2.33
N PRO A 59 -4.44 5.05 2.78
CA PRO A 59 -3.32 4.84 1.86
C PRO A 59 -3.29 3.40 1.33
N THR A 60 -2.70 3.23 0.15
CA THR A 60 -2.31 1.92 -0.37
C THR A 60 -1.12 1.34 0.40
N ASN A 61 -0.45 0.29 -0.11
CA ASN A 61 0.70 -0.28 0.58
C ASN A 61 1.87 0.74 0.57
N ILE A 62 2.25 1.19 1.76
CA ILE A 62 3.34 2.16 1.93
C ILE A 62 4.65 1.39 2.05
N TYR A 63 5.71 1.96 1.49
CA TYR A 63 7.08 1.50 1.66
C TYR A 63 8.05 2.68 1.75
N GLY A 64 9.20 2.50 2.38
CA GLY A 64 10.18 3.56 2.55
C GLY A 64 11.49 3.10 3.15
N VAL A 65 12.42 4.05 3.30
CA VAL A 65 13.79 3.76 3.75
C VAL A 65 13.86 3.22 5.18
N LYS A 66 12.95 3.66 6.05
CA LYS A 66 12.90 3.27 7.48
C LYS A 66 11.84 2.21 7.77
N ASP A 67 11.49 1.38 6.79
CA ASP A 67 10.51 0.30 6.97
C ASP A 67 11.09 -0.88 7.79
N ASN A 68 10.23 -1.83 8.18
CA ASN A 68 10.65 -3.06 8.84
C ASN A 68 11.15 -4.08 7.81
N PHE A 69 12.47 -4.32 7.79
CA PHE A 69 13.14 -5.26 6.88
C PHE A 69 13.20 -6.70 7.40
N ASP A 70 12.38 -7.08 8.37
CA ASP A 70 12.30 -8.48 8.79
C ASP A 70 11.84 -9.37 7.64
N LYS A 71 12.59 -10.47 7.39
CA LYS A 71 12.35 -11.39 6.26
C LYS A 71 11.02 -12.15 6.35
N ASN A 72 10.51 -12.33 7.57
CA ASN A 72 9.33 -13.14 7.86
C ASN A 72 8.10 -12.29 8.21
N TYR A 73 8.31 -11.19 8.93
CA TYR A 73 7.25 -10.32 9.47
C TYR A 73 7.21 -8.93 8.84
N GLY A 74 8.17 -8.58 8.00
CA GLY A 74 8.16 -7.32 7.26
C GLY A 74 7.09 -7.28 6.16
N HIS A 75 6.70 -6.07 5.76
CA HIS A 75 5.83 -5.87 4.59
C HIS A 75 6.49 -6.38 3.30
N VAL A 76 5.69 -6.58 2.26
CA VAL A 76 6.11 -7.23 1.00
C VAL A 76 7.41 -6.67 0.42
N ILE A 77 7.53 -5.35 0.26
CA ILE A 77 8.74 -4.74 -0.34
C ILE A 77 9.96 -4.89 0.56
N PRO A 78 9.96 -4.45 1.84
CA PRO A 78 11.15 -4.54 2.67
C PRO A 78 11.59 -5.98 2.93
N ALA A 79 10.65 -6.90 3.19
CA ALA A 79 10.97 -8.32 3.36
C ALA A 79 11.58 -8.94 2.08
N MET A 80 11.06 -8.57 0.92
CA MET A 80 11.60 -9.03 -0.37
C MET A 80 12.99 -8.47 -0.62
N ILE A 81 13.23 -7.18 -0.40
CA ILE A 81 14.56 -6.56 -0.53
C ILE A 81 15.57 -7.29 0.36
N GLU A 82 15.23 -7.51 1.63
CA GLU A 82 16.14 -8.19 2.56
C GLU A 82 16.44 -9.64 2.14
N LYS A 83 15.45 -10.38 1.62
CA LYS A 83 15.65 -11.72 1.06
C LYS A 83 16.65 -11.71 -0.08
N PHE A 84 16.55 -10.77 -1.02
CA PHE A 84 17.48 -10.67 -2.14
C PHE A 84 18.88 -10.23 -1.71
N LEU A 85 18.99 -9.23 -0.82
CA LEU A 85 20.30 -8.79 -0.30
C LEU A 85 20.99 -9.90 0.49
N TYR A 86 20.24 -10.61 1.34
CA TYR A 86 20.76 -11.76 2.08
C TYR A 86 21.23 -12.89 1.16
N ALA A 87 20.43 -13.24 0.16
CA ALA A 87 20.79 -14.28 -0.79
C ALA A 87 22.06 -13.92 -1.58
N LYS A 88 22.20 -12.65 -1.96
CA LYS A 88 23.39 -12.15 -2.63
C LYS A 88 24.64 -12.24 -1.73
N ARG A 89 24.53 -11.77 -0.47
CA ARG A 89 25.67 -11.82 0.48
C ARG A 89 26.15 -13.23 0.79
N ASN A 90 25.21 -14.19 0.78
CA ASN A 90 25.52 -15.59 1.09
C ASN A 90 25.65 -16.49 -0.15
N ASN A 91 25.75 -15.91 -1.34
CA ASN A 91 25.86 -16.63 -2.62
C ASN A 91 24.83 -17.74 -2.82
N LEU A 92 23.59 -17.51 -2.36
CA LEU A 92 22.51 -18.49 -2.49
C LEU A 92 22.07 -18.59 -3.96
N GLU A 93 21.83 -19.80 -4.43
CA GLU A 93 21.40 -20.06 -5.82
C GLU A 93 19.96 -19.60 -6.09
N LYS A 94 19.12 -19.52 -5.05
CA LYS A 94 17.69 -19.16 -5.19
C LYS A 94 17.17 -18.34 -4.04
N VAL A 95 16.17 -17.50 -4.36
CA VAL A 95 15.30 -16.78 -3.40
C VAL A 95 13.91 -17.39 -3.46
N ASN A 96 13.38 -17.86 -2.32
CA ASN A 96 12.03 -18.37 -2.22
C ASN A 96 11.07 -17.25 -1.81
N LEU A 97 10.01 -17.05 -2.62
CA LEU A 97 8.92 -16.12 -2.38
C LEU A 97 7.61 -16.87 -2.22
N PHE A 98 6.71 -16.39 -1.37
CA PHE A 98 5.43 -17.05 -1.10
C PHE A 98 4.41 -16.81 -2.20
N GLY A 99 3.52 -17.79 -2.42
CA GLY A 99 2.41 -17.73 -3.37
C GLY A 99 2.83 -17.98 -4.81
N THR A 100 2.03 -17.45 -5.76
CA THR A 100 2.24 -17.63 -7.20
C THR A 100 2.92 -16.46 -7.90
N GLY A 101 3.04 -15.31 -7.21
CA GLY A 101 3.51 -14.08 -7.81
C GLY A 101 2.48 -13.37 -8.73
N LYS A 102 1.29 -13.94 -8.91
CA LYS A 102 0.21 -13.35 -9.73
C LYS A 102 -0.50 -12.16 -9.08
N PRO A 103 -0.68 -12.08 -7.74
CA PRO A 103 -1.38 -10.97 -7.11
C PRO A 103 -0.86 -9.60 -7.53
N ILE A 104 -1.79 -8.67 -7.71
CA ILE A 104 -1.52 -7.30 -8.13
C ILE A 104 -1.64 -6.37 -6.93
N ARG A 105 -0.63 -5.54 -6.72
CA ARG A 105 -0.56 -4.57 -5.62
C ARG A 105 -0.20 -3.20 -6.15
N GLU A 106 -0.65 -2.21 -5.43
CA GLU A 106 -0.29 -0.82 -5.59
C GLU A 106 0.61 -0.42 -4.41
N PHE A 107 1.67 0.33 -4.69
CA PHE A 107 2.64 0.79 -3.68
C PHE A 107 2.81 2.29 -3.76
N LEU A 108 3.00 2.93 -2.61
CA LEU A 108 3.23 4.37 -2.50
C LEU A 108 4.44 4.63 -1.61
N PHE A 109 5.35 5.48 -2.07
CA PHE A 109 6.53 5.85 -1.29
C PHE A 109 6.14 6.71 -0.08
N SER A 110 6.82 6.52 1.05
CA SER A 110 6.48 7.19 2.33
C SER A 110 6.46 8.71 2.24
N ASP A 111 7.41 9.30 1.49
CA ASP A 111 7.49 10.76 1.33
C ASP A 111 6.32 11.31 0.53
N ASP A 112 5.78 10.53 -0.42
CA ASP A 112 4.56 10.90 -1.15
C ASP A 112 3.35 10.86 -0.23
N LEU A 113 3.23 9.86 0.68
CA LEU A 113 2.18 9.88 1.69
C LEU A 113 2.30 11.13 2.60
N ALA A 114 3.52 11.45 3.05
CA ALA A 114 3.76 12.65 3.85
C ALA A 114 3.33 13.92 3.09
N SER A 115 3.66 14.03 1.79
CA SER A 115 3.22 15.14 0.96
C SER A 115 1.71 15.22 0.78
N ALA A 116 1.02 14.06 0.73
CA ALA A 116 -0.44 13.99 0.68
C ALA A 116 -1.07 14.51 1.99
N ILE A 117 -0.50 14.13 3.14
CA ILE A 117 -0.94 14.61 4.45
C ILE A 117 -0.82 16.14 4.52
N VAL A 118 0.36 16.69 4.18
CA VAL A 118 0.58 18.15 4.14
C VAL A 118 -0.42 18.81 3.20
N LYS A 119 -0.65 18.23 2.01
CA LYS A 119 -1.64 18.76 1.07
C LYS A 119 -3.05 18.80 1.64
N ILE A 120 -3.48 17.77 2.34
CA ILE A 120 -4.81 17.73 2.98
C ILE A 120 -4.92 18.78 4.08
N ILE A 121 -3.94 18.87 4.97
CA ILE A 121 -3.94 19.82 6.09
C ILE A 121 -3.95 21.27 5.57
N SER A 122 -3.23 21.57 4.49
CA SER A 122 -3.19 22.91 3.87
C SER A 122 -4.38 23.24 2.97
N THR A 123 -5.30 22.28 2.76
CA THR A 123 -6.46 22.50 1.90
C THR A 123 -7.65 23.04 2.73
N PRO A 124 -8.29 24.14 2.31
CA PRO A 124 -9.45 24.68 3.02
C PRO A 124 -10.57 23.63 3.19
N LYS A 125 -11.16 23.57 4.39
CA LYS A 125 -12.25 22.62 4.74
C LYS A 125 -13.37 22.60 3.68
N LYS A 126 -13.81 23.76 3.20
CA LYS A 126 -14.83 23.87 2.15
C LYS A 126 -14.47 23.06 0.90
N LYS A 127 -13.20 23.04 0.50
CA LYS A 127 -12.74 22.26 -0.67
C LYS A 127 -12.69 20.77 -0.38
N ILE A 128 -12.29 20.36 0.83
CA ILE A 128 -12.36 18.97 1.27
C ILE A 128 -13.80 18.48 1.24
N MET A 129 -14.72 19.24 1.83
CA MET A 129 -16.15 18.90 1.85
C MET A 129 -16.75 18.80 0.45
N SER A 130 -16.38 19.70 -0.47
CA SER A 130 -16.82 19.64 -1.87
C SER A 130 -16.43 18.33 -2.57
N ILE A 131 -15.17 17.86 -2.44
CA ILE A 131 -14.73 16.63 -3.09
C ILE A 131 -15.28 15.37 -2.42
N THR A 132 -15.70 15.44 -1.16
CA THR A 132 -16.36 14.36 -0.42
C THR A 132 -17.89 14.45 -0.44
N LYS A 133 -18.44 15.37 -1.24
CA LYS A 133 -19.90 15.59 -1.38
C LYS A 133 -20.59 15.90 -0.05
N ASN A 134 -19.97 16.70 0.79
CA ASN A 134 -20.43 17.10 2.13
C ASN A 134 -20.70 15.93 3.10
N LYS A 135 -20.06 14.78 2.85
CA LYS A 135 -20.07 13.63 3.75
C LYS A 135 -18.80 13.61 4.60
N PHE A 136 -18.79 12.79 5.63
CA PHE A 136 -17.58 12.53 6.43
C PHE A 136 -16.36 12.27 5.52
N PRO A 137 -15.27 13.03 5.68
CA PRO A 137 -14.17 13.00 4.72
C PRO A 137 -13.31 11.76 4.85
N ILE A 138 -13.51 10.81 3.95
CA ILE A 138 -12.62 9.67 3.73
C ILE A 138 -11.99 9.83 2.35
N ILE A 139 -10.67 9.74 2.26
CA ILE A 139 -9.91 9.97 1.03
C ILE A 139 -8.87 8.88 0.82
N ASN A 140 -8.94 8.19 -0.30
CA ASN A 140 -7.93 7.24 -0.74
C ASN A 140 -6.65 7.95 -1.20
N VAL A 141 -5.50 7.40 -0.81
CA VAL A 141 -4.18 7.91 -1.20
C VAL A 141 -3.39 6.77 -1.84
N GLY A 142 -3.28 6.80 -3.16
CA GLY A 142 -2.58 5.79 -3.94
C GLY A 142 -1.69 6.40 -5.01
N SER A 143 -0.75 5.60 -5.53
CA SER A 143 0.12 5.99 -6.62
C SER A 143 -0.61 6.04 -7.97
N GLY A 144 -1.62 5.18 -8.13
CA GLY A 144 -2.31 4.93 -9.39
C GLY A 144 -1.61 3.89 -10.26
N GLU A 145 -0.46 3.37 -9.82
CA GLU A 145 0.30 2.33 -10.53
C GLU A 145 0.19 1.00 -9.79
N SER A 146 -0.06 -0.08 -10.54
CA SER A 146 -0.18 -1.42 -9.99
C SER A 146 0.81 -2.37 -10.64
N VAL A 147 1.37 -3.28 -9.85
CA VAL A 147 2.36 -4.24 -10.30
C VAL A 147 2.05 -5.63 -9.75
N THR A 148 2.31 -6.70 -10.53
CA THR A 148 2.26 -8.06 -10.01
C THR A 148 3.44 -8.32 -9.07
N ILE A 149 3.25 -9.18 -8.08
CA ILE A 149 4.35 -9.58 -7.16
C ILE A 149 5.52 -10.16 -7.95
N LYS A 150 5.25 -10.89 -9.05
CA LYS A 150 6.30 -11.40 -9.94
C LYS A 150 7.11 -10.27 -10.60
N LYS A 151 6.44 -9.26 -11.17
CA LYS A 151 7.14 -8.10 -11.77
C LYS A 151 7.94 -7.32 -10.72
N LEU A 152 7.36 -7.13 -9.52
CA LEU A 152 8.06 -6.50 -8.40
C LEU A 152 9.33 -7.27 -8.02
N SER A 153 9.26 -8.59 -7.91
CA SER A 153 10.42 -9.42 -7.55
C SER A 153 11.55 -9.34 -8.58
N ILE A 154 11.21 -9.34 -9.88
CA ILE A 154 12.18 -9.16 -10.96
C ILE A 154 12.85 -7.78 -10.89
N LEU A 155 12.07 -6.74 -10.58
CA LEU A 155 12.60 -5.38 -10.44
C LEU A 155 13.58 -5.28 -9.26
N ILE A 156 13.23 -5.85 -8.11
CA ILE A 156 14.10 -5.89 -6.92
C ILE A 156 15.34 -6.75 -7.20
N GLN A 157 15.21 -7.89 -7.86
CA GLN A 157 16.35 -8.73 -8.28
C GLN A 157 17.36 -7.91 -9.10
N LYS A 158 16.86 -7.17 -10.10
CA LYS A 158 17.69 -6.30 -10.95
C LYS A 158 18.40 -5.21 -10.13
N LEU A 159 17.67 -4.50 -9.27
CA LEU A 159 18.22 -3.40 -8.45
C LEU A 159 19.20 -3.87 -7.37
N THR A 160 19.04 -5.08 -6.85
CA THR A 160 19.97 -5.69 -5.90
C THR A 160 21.17 -6.32 -6.59
N ASN A 161 21.11 -6.46 -7.91
CA ASN A 161 22.11 -7.17 -8.71
C ASN A 161 22.32 -8.61 -8.25
N TYR A 162 21.22 -9.32 -7.94
CA TYR A 162 21.23 -10.73 -7.56
C TYR A 162 21.08 -11.62 -8.80
N GLN A 163 22.00 -12.60 -8.97
CA GLN A 163 22.09 -13.44 -10.18
C GLN A 163 21.38 -14.80 -10.04
N GLY A 164 20.94 -15.18 -8.85
CA GLY A 164 20.31 -16.47 -8.62
C GLY A 164 18.83 -16.52 -9.10
N LYS A 165 18.18 -17.65 -8.91
CA LYS A 165 16.82 -17.92 -9.39
C LYS A 165 15.76 -17.38 -8.40
N ILE A 166 14.62 -16.91 -8.91
CA ILE A 166 13.42 -16.63 -8.13
C ILE A 166 12.52 -17.87 -8.19
N VAL A 167 12.13 -18.39 -7.03
CA VAL A 167 11.25 -19.54 -6.91
C VAL A 167 10.00 -19.12 -6.11
N PHE A 168 8.82 -19.36 -6.68
CA PHE A 168 7.54 -19.10 -6.01
C PHE A 168 7.02 -20.39 -5.35
N ASP A 169 6.90 -20.37 -4.01
CA ASP A 169 6.36 -21.49 -3.23
C ASP A 169 4.84 -21.41 -3.16
N LYS A 170 4.19 -22.23 -3.98
CA LYS A 170 2.72 -22.31 -4.10
C LYS A 170 2.03 -22.97 -2.90
N LYS A 171 2.77 -23.52 -1.93
CA LYS A 171 2.20 -24.04 -0.68
C LYS A 171 1.58 -22.92 0.17
N TYR A 172 2.07 -21.70 0.00
CA TYR A 172 1.49 -20.51 0.65
C TYR A 172 0.39 -19.93 -0.24
N PRO A 173 -0.79 -19.65 0.32
CA PRO A 173 -1.89 -19.09 -0.45
C PRO A 173 -1.57 -17.66 -0.92
N ASP A 174 -2.05 -17.32 -2.11
CA ASP A 174 -2.12 -15.93 -2.52
C ASP A 174 -3.18 -15.20 -1.67
N GLY A 175 -2.89 -14.00 -1.25
CA GLY A 175 -3.93 -13.11 -0.72
C GLY A 175 -4.85 -12.60 -1.84
N THR A 176 -5.71 -11.63 -1.54
CA THR A 176 -6.60 -11.00 -2.53
C THR A 176 -5.89 -10.76 -3.86
N PHE A 177 -6.51 -11.17 -4.97
CA PHE A 177 -5.87 -11.13 -6.30
C PHE A 177 -5.44 -9.72 -6.73
N LYS A 178 -6.29 -8.70 -6.54
CA LYS A 178 -5.99 -7.33 -6.92
C LYS A 178 -6.39 -6.33 -5.83
N LYS A 179 -5.44 -5.49 -5.41
CA LYS A 179 -5.66 -4.37 -4.45
C LYS A 179 -5.06 -3.10 -5.02
N ASN A 180 -5.91 -2.24 -5.57
CA ASN A 180 -5.57 -0.89 -6.02
C ASN A 180 -6.70 0.08 -5.69
N LEU A 181 -6.37 1.35 -5.46
CA LEU A 181 -7.30 2.37 -4.99
C LEU A 181 -7.75 3.30 -6.13
N ASP A 182 -9.00 3.74 -6.03
CA ASP A 182 -9.44 4.95 -6.73
C ASP A 182 -9.01 6.17 -5.89
N SER A 183 -7.99 6.88 -6.34
CA SER A 183 -7.47 8.09 -5.70
C SER A 183 -7.95 9.37 -6.39
N SER A 184 -9.10 9.32 -7.08
CA SER A 184 -9.64 10.45 -7.84
C SER A 184 -9.95 11.67 -6.96
N LYS A 185 -10.37 11.48 -5.70
CA LYS A 185 -10.69 12.58 -4.77
C LYS A 185 -9.44 13.41 -4.46
N ILE A 186 -8.33 12.80 -4.05
CA ILE A 186 -7.11 13.55 -3.75
C ILE A 186 -6.51 14.20 -5.00
N ARG A 187 -6.68 13.57 -6.18
CA ARG A 187 -6.25 14.16 -7.46
C ARG A 187 -6.97 15.45 -7.82
N LYS A 188 -8.24 15.62 -7.39
CA LYS A 188 -9.00 16.88 -7.52
C LYS A 188 -8.40 18.03 -6.67
N LEU A 189 -7.56 17.70 -5.71
CA LEU A 189 -6.78 18.68 -4.94
C LEU A 189 -5.43 19.03 -5.60
N ASN A 190 -5.20 18.59 -6.83
CA ASN A 190 -3.92 18.76 -7.56
C ASN A 190 -2.74 18.08 -6.86
N TRP A 191 -2.99 16.99 -6.12
CA TRP A 191 -1.92 16.15 -5.59
C TRP A 191 -1.66 14.96 -6.52
N ARG A 192 -0.40 14.63 -6.71
CA ARG A 192 0.10 13.44 -7.43
C ARG A 192 1.34 12.93 -6.70
N PRO A 193 1.59 11.61 -6.69
CA PRO A 193 2.86 11.07 -6.22
C PRO A 193 3.99 11.55 -7.15
N LYS A 194 5.17 11.77 -6.58
CA LYS A 194 6.38 12.23 -7.30
C LYS A 194 7.38 11.10 -7.51
N VAL A 195 7.33 10.07 -6.67
CA VAL A 195 8.29 8.96 -6.68
C VAL A 195 7.64 7.75 -7.34
N ASN A 196 8.09 7.37 -8.53
CA ASN A 196 7.66 6.13 -9.15
C ASN A 196 8.28 4.91 -8.45
N LEU A 197 7.74 3.71 -8.72
CA LEU A 197 8.15 2.49 -8.01
C LEU A 197 9.64 2.18 -8.21
N PHE A 198 10.19 2.39 -9.40
CA PHE A 198 11.61 2.12 -9.69
C PHE A 198 12.54 2.97 -8.82
N PHE A 199 12.40 4.28 -8.85
CA PHE A 199 13.22 5.20 -8.07
C PHE A 199 13.03 5.06 -6.55
N GLY A 200 11.80 4.76 -6.11
CA GLY A 200 11.54 4.49 -4.71
C GLY A 200 12.25 3.22 -4.21
N LEU A 201 12.21 2.13 -5.00
CA LEU A 201 12.93 0.90 -4.69
C LEU A 201 14.45 1.11 -4.69
N GLU A 202 14.98 1.85 -5.64
CA GLU A 202 16.40 2.17 -5.72
C GLU A 202 16.86 2.93 -4.47
N LYS A 203 16.12 3.97 -4.05
CA LYS A 203 16.38 4.70 -2.79
C LYS A 203 16.42 3.77 -1.58
N VAL A 204 15.41 2.90 -1.44
CA VAL A 204 15.30 1.98 -0.29
C VAL A 204 16.45 0.97 -0.29
N ILE A 205 16.76 0.37 -1.45
CA ILE A 205 17.82 -0.63 -1.59
C ILE A 205 19.21 0.00 -1.30
N ASN A 206 19.47 1.21 -1.82
CA ASN A 206 20.74 1.89 -1.57
C ASN A 206 20.89 2.28 -0.09
N ALA A 207 19.85 2.81 0.54
CA ALA A 207 19.88 3.10 1.96
C ALA A 207 20.12 1.82 2.80
N ARG A 208 19.48 0.69 2.43
CA ARG A 208 19.64 -0.58 3.14
C ARG A 208 21.04 -1.18 2.98
N LYS A 209 21.65 -1.07 1.78
CA LYS A 209 23.04 -1.52 1.55
C LYS A 209 24.07 -0.78 2.42
N ASN A 210 23.84 0.50 2.69
CA ASN A 210 24.74 1.31 3.51
C ASN A 210 24.63 1.02 5.02
N LEU A 211 23.62 0.26 5.45
CA LEU A 211 23.40 -0.14 6.84
C LEU A 211 23.86 -1.60 7.12
N CYS A 212 24.29 -2.31 6.12
CA CYS A 212 24.78 -3.68 6.15
C CYS A 212 26.24 -3.77 5.69
#